data_19cf677529ba29971dc8b871c3eea5ea
#
_entry.id   19cf677529ba29971dc8b871c3eea5ea
#
_cell.length_a   1.000
_cell.length_b   1.000
_cell.length_c   1.000
_cell.angle_alpha   90.00
_cell.angle_beta   90.00
_cell.angle_gamma   90.00
#
_symmetry.space_group_name_H-M   'P 1'
#
loop_
_entity.id
_entity.type
_entity.pdbx_description
1 polymer ?
#
loop_
_entity_poly.entity_id
_entity_poly.type
_entity_poly.pdbx_seq_one_letter_code
_entity_poly.pdbx_strand_id
1 'polypeptide(L)'
;MRYFKRIIIGVIVSALSCLPLYATDLTVKDLFFDDSKPYHLKIIDVIPNEGIIQIGKDDAKNTIIEFMDYFCGYCKKVHPELLEIVNERDDTRLIFIQHPVLSESSKLLANMVIAANMQDKGVEFHNALFGIDGNLNNAKLSKIIEDLEINAAKLNIDMTKKSVTNIV
;
A
#
# COMPACT_ATOMS: atom_id res chain seq x y z
N MET A 1 -70.14 -24.43 -38.26
CA MET A 1 -69.90 -23.62 -37.07
C MET A 1 -68.44 -23.78 -36.69
N ARG A 2 -67.60 -22.80 -37.05
CA ARG A 2 -66.13 -22.86 -36.87
C ARG A 2 -65.75 -21.91 -35.75
N TYR A 3 -65.23 -22.42 -34.63
CA TYR A 3 -64.70 -21.59 -33.55
C TYR A 3 -63.26 -21.19 -33.88
N PHE A 4 -63.05 -19.90 -34.09
CA PHE A 4 -61.73 -19.29 -34.18
C PHE A 4 -61.18 -19.06 -32.78
N LYS A 5 -60.20 -19.87 -32.37
CA LYS A 5 -59.38 -19.60 -31.19
C LYS A 5 -58.36 -18.51 -31.52
N ARG A 6 -58.55 -17.32 -30.96
CA ARG A 6 -57.50 -16.28 -30.97
C ARG A 6 -56.46 -16.61 -29.94
N ILE A 7 -55.26 -16.92 -30.44
CA ILE A 7 -54.07 -17.08 -29.61
C ILE A 7 -53.54 -15.65 -29.37
N ILE A 8 -53.61 -15.18 -28.11
CA ILE A 8 -52.98 -13.94 -27.67
C ILE A 8 -51.53 -14.32 -27.32
N ILE A 9 -50.60 -13.97 -28.16
CA ILE A 9 -49.16 -14.07 -27.85
C ILE A 9 -48.84 -12.88 -26.98
N GLY A 10 -48.72 -13.14 -25.66
CA GLY A 10 -48.20 -12.19 -24.71
C GLY A 10 -46.71 -12.03 -24.90
N VAL A 11 -46.29 -10.90 -25.46
CA VAL A 11 -44.86 -10.50 -25.47
C VAL A 11 -44.51 -10.10 -24.07
N ILE A 12 -43.84 -10.98 -23.34
CA ILE A 12 -43.17 -10.62 -22.09
C ILE A 12 -41.90 -9.84 -22.47
N VAL A 13 -42.00 -8.54 -22.46
CA VAL A 13 -40.82 -7.66 -22.47
C VAL A 13 -40.20 -7.74 -21.09
N SER A 14 -39.23 -8.62 -20.94
CA SER A 14 -38.34 -8.58 -19.77
C SER A 14 -37.52 -7.30 -19.83
N ALA A 15 -37.96 -6.28 -19.11
CA ALA A 15 -37.17 -5.11 -18.79
C ALA A 15 -36.01 -5.59 -17.91
N LEU A 16 -34.90 -6.01 -18.55
CA LEU A 16 -33.61 -6.06 -17.87
C LEU A 16 -33.27 -4.61 -17.52
N SER A 17 -33.64 -4.21 -16.31
CA SER A 17 -33.14 -3.01 -15.71
C SER A 17 -31.62 -3.11 -15.62
N CYS A 18 -30.92 -2.55 -16.61
CA CYS A 18 -29.54 -2.14 -16.45
C CYS A 18 -29.51 -1.14 -15.29
N LEU A 19 -29.29 -1.68 -14.08
CA LEU A 19 -28.80 -0.85 -12.99
C LEU A 19 -27.45 -0.31 -13.47
N PRO A 20 -27.29 1.01 -13.63
CA PRO A 20 -25.98 1.54 -13.86
C PRO A 20 -25.15 1.13 -12.64
N LEU A 21 -24.10 0.33 -12.85
CA LEU A 21 -22.99 0.26 -11.91
C LEU A 21 -22.48 1.70 -11.79
N TYR A 22 -22.97 2.43 -10.80
CA TYR A 22 -22.27 3.59 -10.32
C TYR A 22 -20.99 3.05 -9.64
N ALA A 23 -19.96 2.81 -10.45
CA ALA A 23 -18.63 2.96 -9.96
C ALA A 23 -18.58 4.41 -9.47
N THR A 24 -18.71 4.59 -8.16
CA THR A 24 -18.42 5.87 -7.53
C THR A 24 -16.96 6.09 -7.78
N ASP A 25 -16.68 6.83 -8.85
CA ASP A 25 -15.35 7.35 -9.14
C ASP A 25 -15.07 8.29 -7.97
N LEU A 26 -14.44 7.76 -6.91
CA LEU A 26 -14.00 8.53 -5.75
C LEU A 26 -13.03 9.58 -6.29
N THR A 27 -13.54 10.79 -6.48
CA THR A 27 -12.70 11.87 -6.95
C THR A 27 -11.75 12.29 -5.83
N VAL A 28 -10.57 12.77 -6.18
CA VAL A 28 -9.62 13.38 -5.22
C VAL A 28 -10.35 14.39 -4.32
N LYS A 29 -11.38 15.06 -4.85
CA LYS A 29 -12.23 16.00 -4.12
C LYS A 29 -13.03 15.32 -3.00
N ASP A 30 -13.60 14.14 -3.23
CA ASP A 30 -14.39 13.41 -2.22
C ASP A 30 -13.52 12.89 -1.07
N LEU A 31 -12.25 12.56 -1.35
CA LEU A 31 -11.27 12.13 -0.36
C LEU A 31 -10.78 13.28 0.54
N PHE A 32 -10.62 14.47 -0.02
CA PHE A 32 -10.08 15.62 0.72
C PHE A 32 -11.16 16.51 1.37
N PHE A 33 -12.42 16.39 1.01
CA PHE A 33 -13.52 17.22 1.52
C PHE A 33 -14.47 16.51 2.49
N ASP A 34 -14.19 15.27 2.87
CA ASP A 34 -14.88 14.66 4.02
C ASP A 34 -14.30 15.23 5.32
N ASP A 35 -14.97 16.23 5.87
CA ASP A 35 -14.56 16.89 7.13
C ASP A 35 -14.71 15.98 8.37
N SER A 36 -15.33 14.81 8.24
CA SER A 36 -15.50 13.85 9.34
C SER A 36 -14.23 13.11 9.72
N LYS A 37 -13.22 13.08 8.84
CA LYS A 37 -11.99 12.31 9.00
C LYS A 37 -10.74 13.20 8.97
N PRO A 38 -9.81 13.07 9.93
CA PRO A 38 -8.54 13.81 9.92
C PRO A 38 -7.74 13.57 8.64
N TYR A 39 -7.03 14.59 8.17
CA TYR A 39 -6.27 14.54 6.89
C TYR A 39 -5.27 13.38 6.81
N HIS A 40 -4.55 13.08 7.88
CA HIS A 40 -3.58 11.99 7.90
C HIS A 40 -4.24 10.62 7.65
N LEU A 41 -5.47 10.41 8.13
CA LEU A 41 -6.21 9.18 7.86
C LEU A 41 -6.73 9.14 6.42
N LYS A 42 -7.07 10.27 5.82
CA LYS A 42 -7.44 10.35 4.40
C LYS A 42 -6.27 9.97 3.48
N ILE A 43 -5.05 10.38 3.83
CA ILE A 43 -3.83 10.00 3.08
C ILE A 43 -3.64 8.49 3.10
N ILE A 44 -3.82 7.84 4.26
CA ILE A 44 -3.69 6.38 4.39
C ILE A 44 -4.72 5.66 3.52
N ASP A 45 -5.96 6.16 3.45
CA ASP A 45 -7.05 5.52 2.70
C ASP A 45 -6.81 5.47 1.18
N VAL A 46 -5.98 6.35 0.64
CA VAL A 46 -5.67 6.37 -0.81
C VAL A 46 -4.47 5.52 -1.20
N ILE A 47 -3.69 5.07 -0.21
CA ILE A 47 -2.53 4.23 -0.46
C ILE A 47 -2.96 2.77 -0.40
N PRO A 48 -2.69 1.96 -1.44
CA PRO A 48 -2.93 0.52 -1.38
C PRO A 48 -2.23 -0.12 -0.18
N ASN A 49 -2.88 -1.13 0.43
CA ASN A 49 -2.36 -1.79 1.64
C ASN A 49 -0.93 -2.32 1.46
N GLU A 50 -0.58 -2.77 0.27
CA GLU A 50 0.78 -3.23 -0.05
C GLU A 50 1.83 -2.14 0.11
N GLY A 51 1.44 -0.87 -0.09
CA GLY A 51 2.32 0.29 0.06
C GLY A 51 2.47 0.80 1.49
N ILE A 52 1.68 0.27 2.42
CA ILE A 52 1.69 0.67 3.83
C ILE A 52 2.61 -0.25 4.62
N ILE A 53 3.68 0.29 5.17
CA ILE A 53 4.54 -0.39 6.14
C ILE A 53 4.18 0.16 7.50
N GLN A 54 3.59 -0.66 8.37
CA GLN A 54 3.06 -0.21 9.66
C GLN A 54 3.67 -0.97 10.82
N ILE A 55 3.97 -0.25 11.89
CA ILE A 55 4.35 -0.76 13.22
C ILE A 55 3.37 -0.20 14.25
N GLY A 56 2.91 -1.03 15.18
CA GLY A 56 1.88 -0.68 16.15
C GLY A 56 0.49 -1.18 15.78
N LYS A 57 -0.49 -0.90 16.64
CA LYS A 57 -1.86 -1.40 16.51
C LYS A 57 -2.66 -0.58 15.49
N ASP A 58 -3.55 -1.24 14.74
CA ASP A 58 -4.42 -0.58 13.75
C ASP A 58 -5.36 0.47 14.38
N ASP A 59 -5.81 0.22 15.60
CA ASP A 59 -6.72 1.06 16.37
C ASP A 59 -6.00 2.06 17.30
N ALA A 60 -4.69 2.26 17.13
CA ALA A 60 -3.91 3.21 17.93
C ALA A 60 -4.49 4.63 17.79
N LYS A 61 -4.58 5.34 18.94
CA LYS A 61 -5.13 6.71 19.01
C LYS A 61 -4.29 7.72 18.24
N ASN A 62 -2.98 7.52 18.27
CA ASN A 62 -2.02 8.40 17.62
C ASN A 62 -1.43 7.70 16.41
N THR A 63 -1.29 8.44 15.32
CA THR A 63 -0.66 7.95 14.09
C THR A 63 0.47 8.90 13.70
N ILE A 64 1.68 8.37 13.59
CA ILE A 64 2.82 9.04 12.99
C ILE A 64 2.94 8.53 11.55
N ILE A 65 3.07 9.43 10.59
CA ILE A 65 3.29 9.09 9.18
C ILE A 65 4.64 9.68 8.77
N GLU A 66 5.54 8.85 8.30
CA GLU A 66 6.80 9.26 7.69
C GLU A 66 6.77 9.01 6.18
N PHE A 67 6.95 10.07 5.39
CA PHE A 67 7.27 9.96 3.97
C PHE A 67 8.78 9.85 3.85
N MET A 68 9.29 8.72 3.38
CA MET A 68 10.71 8.40 3.50
C MET A 68 11.34 7.91 2.19
N ASP A 69 12.66 8.05 2.12
CA ASP A 69 13.51 7.52 1.06
C ASP A 69 14.70 6.79 1.70
N TYR A 70 15.05 5.59 1.22
CA TYR A 70 16.12 4.77 1.78
C TYR A 70 17.52 5.37 1.64
N PHE A 71 17.71 6.34 0.76
CA PHE A 71 18.97 7.09 0.62
C PHE A 71 18.94 8.44 1.34
N CYS A 72 17.86 8.76 2.04
CA CYS A 72 17.75 9.98 2.83
C CYS A 72 18.49 9.81 4.18
N GLY A 73 19.57 10.54 4.35
CA GLY A 73 20.36 10.49 5.59
C GLY A 73 19.59 10.95 6.83
N TYR A 74 18.63 11.87 6.69
CA TYR A 74 17.77 12.31 7.80
C TYR A 74 16.73 11.25 8.15
N CYS A 75 16.12 10.59 7.16
CA CYS A 75 15.20 9.47 7.40
C CYS A 75 15.94 8.35 8.16
N LYS A 76 17.16 8.00 7.72
CA LYS A 76 17.99 7.01 8.42
C LYS A 76 18.30 7.43 9.87
N LYS A 77 18.52 8.71 10.12
CA LYS A 77 18.84 9.22 11.46
C LYS A 77 17.62 9.20 12.38
N VAL A 78 16.43 9.56 11.88
CA VAL A 78 15.21 9.64 12.70
C VAL A 78 14.56 8.27 12.93
N HIS A 79 14.82 7.30 12.07
CA HIS A 79 14.19 5.99 12.12
C HIS A 79 14.29 5.28 13.49
N PRO A 80 15.46 5.16 14.14
CA PRO A 80 15.54 4.54 15.46
C PRO A 80 14.74 5.28 16.54
N GLU A 81 14.67 6.61 16.49
CA GLU A 81 13.89 7.42 17.43
C GLU A 81 12.37 7.18 17.24
N LEU A 82 11.93 7.04 15.98
CA LEU A 82 10.53 6.70 15.69
C LEU A 82 10.17 5.30 16.16
N LEU A 83 11.07 4.34 16.01
CA LEU A 83 10.89 2.98 16.53
C LEU A 83 10.80 2.96 18.06
N GLU A 84 11.64 3.75 18.75
CA GLU A 84 11.59 3.89 20.22
C GLU A 84 10.23 4.42 20.66
N ILE A 85 9.73 5.49 20.04
CA ILE A 85 8.41 6.07 20.35
C ILE A 85 7.29 5.03 20.24
N VAL A 86 7.24 4.26 19.15
CA VAL A 86 6.16 3.30 18.95
C VAL A 86 6.30 2.07 19.84
N ASN A 87 7.52 1.70 20.24
CA ASN A 87 7.77 0.60 21.17
C ASN A 87 7.42 0.95 22.62
N GLU A 88 7.55 2.22 23.00
CA GLU A 88 7.23 2.70 24.34
C GLU A 88 5.74 3.08 24.51
N ARG A 89 4.98 3.22 23.40
CA ARG A 89 3.63 3.75 23.42
C ARG A 89 2.62 2.83 22.76
N ASP A 90 1.91 2.08 23.55
CA ASP A 90 0.82 1.20 23.08
C ASP A 90 -0.34 1.91 22.36
N ASP A 91 -0.45 3.23 22.53
CA ASP A 91 -1.49 4.06 21.94
C ASP A 91 -1.05 4.75 20.63
N THR A 92 0.13 4.39 20.11
CA THR A 92 0.73 5.02 18.93
C THR A 92 1.08 3.97 17.89
N ARG A 93 0.79 4.28 16.62
CA ARG A 93 1.28 3.53 15.45
C ARG A 93 2.14 4.42 14.56
N LEU A 94 3.05 3.78 13.85
CA LEU A 94 3.95 4.40 12.89
C LEU A 94 3.69 3.80 11.50
N ILE A 95 3.49 4.66 10.51
CA ILE A 95 3.27 4.29 9.12
C ILE A 95 4.36 4.90 8.27
N PHE A 96 5.08 4.06 7.52
CA PHE A 96 6.07 4.49 6.55
C PHE A 96 5.47 4.46 5.16
N ILE A 97 5.54 5.59 4.47
CA ILE A 97 5.10 5.76 3.09
C ILE A 97 6.33 5.95 2.21
N GLN A 98 6.44 5.12 1.18
CA GLN A 98 7.52 5.22 0.22
C GLN A 98 7.41 6.53 -0.57
N HIS A 99 8.46 7.36 -0.49
CA HIS A 99 8.55 8.62 -1.22
C HIS A 99 9.95 8.77 -1.86
N PRO A 100 10.28 7.94 -2.85
CA PRO A 100 11.63 7.84 -3.43
C PRO A 100 11.89 8.96 -4.42
N VAL A 101 12.39 10.09 -3.92
CA VAL A 101 12.64 11.31 -4.72
C VAL A 101 14.11 11.53 -5.04
N LEU A 102 15.04 10.79 -4.40
CA LEU A 102 16.46 11.08 -4.49
C LEU A 102 17.14 10.41 -5.69
N SER A 103 16.70 9.22 -6.11
CA SER A 103 17.33 8.48 -7.19
C SER A 103 16.47 7.35 -7.76
N GLU A 104 16.86 6.81 -8.93
CA GLU A 104 16.25 5.57 -9.44
C GLU A 104 16.51 4.36 -8.52
N SER A 105 17.65 4.35 -7.80
CA SER A 105 17.90 3.34 -6.77
C SER A 105 16.94 3.46 -5.59
N SER A 106 16.50 4.67 -5.24
CA SER A 106 15.44 4.89 -4.25
C SER A 106 14.14 4.23 -4.66
N LYS A 107 13.73 4.41 -5.92
CA LYS A 107 12.53 3.77 -6.48
C LYS A 107 12.64 2.25 -6.50
N LEU A 108 13.81 1.74 -6.87
CA LEU A 108 14.07 0.30 -6.86
C LEU A 108 13.86 -0.29 -5.46
N LEU A 109 14.46 0.32 -4.42
CA LEU A 109 14.29 -0.14 -3.04
C LEU A 109 12.85 -0.03 -2.56
N ALA A 110 12.16 1.08 -2.87
CA ALA A 110 10.76 1.25 -2.53
C ALA A 110 9.89 0.12 -3.12
N ASN A 111 10.06 -0.17 -4.42
CA ASN A 111 9.36 -1.28 -5.07
C ASN A 111 9.69 -2.64 -4.44
N MET A 112 10.96 -2.86 -4.05
CA MET A 112 11.37 -4.11 -3.39
C MET A 112 10.71 -4.26 -2.03
N VAL A 113 10.62 -3.19 -1.23
CA VAL A 113 9.98 -3.25 0.09
C VAL A 113 8.47 -3.49 -0.03
N ILE A 114 7.79 -2.84 -0.99
CA ILE A 114 6.37 -3.11 -1.28
C ILE A 114 6.18 -4.57 -1.71
N ALA A 115 7.04 -5.09 -2.57
CA ALA A 115 7.00 -6.49 -2.98
C ALA A 115 7.34 -7.48 -1.85
N ALA A 116 8.21 -7.10 -0.91
CA ALA A 116 8.46 -7.86 0.31
C ALA A 116 7.25 -7.81 1.26
N ASN A 117 6.54 -6.68 1.33
CA ASN A 117 5.32 -6.55 2.11
C ASN A 117 4.20 -7.48 1.60
N MET A 118 4.14 -7.75 0.29
CA MET A 118 3.27 -8.79 -0.29
C MET A 118 3.67 -10.23 0.10
N GLN A 119 4.74 -10.41 0.86
CA GLN A 119 5.21 -11.65 1.46
C GLN A 119 5.24 -11.59 2.98
N ASP A 120 4.55 -10.61 3.59
CA ASP A 120 4.52 -10.35 5.03
C ASP A 120 5.92 -10.06 5.64
N LYS A 121 6.84 -9.51 4.80
CA LYS A 121 8.23 -9.18 5.17
C LYS A 121 8.55 -7.68 5.02
N GLY A 122 7.52 -6.85 4.89
CA GLY A 122 7.70 -5.42 4.63
C GLY A 122 8.41 -4.69 5.76
N VAL A 123 7.97 -4.89 6.99
CA VAL A 123 8.52 -4.22 8.18
C VAL A 123 9.96 -4.66 8.43
N GLU A 124 10.23 -5.97 8.41
CA GLU A 124 11.56 -6.53 8.65
C GLU A 124 12.54 -6.05 7.58
N PHE A 125 12.13 -6.06 6.31
CA PHE A 125 12.98 -5.62 5.21
C PHE A 125 13.25 -4.11 5.27
N HIS A 126 12.22 -3.31 5.59
CA HIS A 126 12.33 -1.87 5.82
C HIS A 126 13.37 -1.56 6.93
N ASN A 127 13.22 -2.19 8.09
CA ASN A 127 14.13 -1.99 9.23
C ASN A 127 15.55 -2.43 8.90
N ALA A 128 15.73 -3.56 8.21
CA ALA A 128 17.03 -4.05 7.78
C ALA A 128 17.74 -3.08 6.83
N LEU A 129 17.01 -2.44 5.91
CA LEU A 129 17.59 -1.45 4.99
C LEU A 129 18.08 -0.20 5.73
N PHE A 130 17.33 0.31 6.70
CA PHE A 130 17.77 1.44 7.53
C PHE A 130 18.88 1.06 8.52
N GLY A 131 18.96 -0.20 8.93
CA GLY A 131 20.01 -0.73 9.80
C GLY A 131 21.36 -0.97 9.12
N ILE A 132 21.49 -0.78 7.80
CA ILE A 132 22.75 -1.01 7.09
C ILE A 132 23.79 0.03 7.49
N ASP A 133 24.94 -0.44 7.98
CA ASP A 133 26.10 0.40 8.19
C ASP A 133 26.84 0.69 6.88
N GLY A 134 27.14 1.98 6.65
CA GLY A 134 27.81 2.46 5.44
C GLY A 134 26.93 2.32 4.18
N ASN A 135 27.58 2.13 3.03
CA ASN A 135 26.86 2.09 1.75
C ASN A 135 26.17 0.74 1.52
N LEU A 136 24.93 0.80 1.04
CA LEU A 136 24.23 -0.35 0.50
C LEU A 136 24.92 -0.83 -0.79
N ASN A 137 25.10 -2.15 -0.91
CA ASN A 137 25.55 -2.81 -2.12
C ASN A 137 24.80 -4.14 -2.33
N ASN A 138 25.00 -4.75 -3.50
CA ASN A 138 24.29 -5.97 -3.86
C ASN A 138 24.53 -7.13 -2.87
N ALA A 139 25.74 -7.26 -2.31
CA ALA A 139 26.05 -8.34 -1.36
C ALA A 139 25.26 -8.18 -0.06
N LYS A 140 25.19 -6.95 0.49
CA LYS A 140 24.39 -6.65 1.68
C LYS A 140 22.91 -6.87 1.42
N LEU A 141 22.41 -6.41 0.26
CA LEU A 141 21.02 -6.58 -0.12
C LEU A 141 20.64 -8.07 -0.26
N SER A 142 21.47 -8.85 -0.95
CA SER A 142 21.25 -10.31 -1.08
C SER A 142 21.25 -11.00 0.28
N LYS A 143 22.16 -10.60 1.17
CA LYS A 143 22.21 -11.15 2.52
C LYS A 143 20.93 -10.84 3.32
N ILE A 144 20.41 -9.63 3.26
CA ILE A 144 19.15 -9.28 3.93
C ILE A 144 18.00 -10.12 3.39
N ILE A 145 17.90 -10.28 2.07
CA ILE A 145 16.85 -11.11 1.42
C ILE A 145 16.92 -12.54 1.91
N GLU A 146 18.14 -13.10 2.02
CA GLU A 146 18.38 -14.46 2.53
C GLU A 146 18.05 -14.56 4.03
N ASP A 147 18.60 -13.68 4.87
CA ASP A 147 18.41 -13.67 6.33
C ASP A 147 16.93 -13.54 6.72
N LEU A 148 16.13 -12.82 5.92
CA LEU A 148 14.69 -12.64 6.13
C LEU A 148 13.84 -13.71 5.47
N GLU A 149 14.46 -14.69 4.80
CA GLU A 149 13.76 -15.77 4.08
C GLU A 149 12.76 -15.24 3.02
N ILE A 150 13.08 -14.09 2.40
CA ILE A 150 12.27 -13.52 1.33
C ILE A 150 12.46 -14.37 0.07
N ASN A 151 11.35 -14.78 -0.56
CA ASN A 151 11.43 -15.46 -1.85
C ASN A 151 11.91 -14.48 -2.93
N ALA A 152 13.21 -14.57 -3.28
CA ALA A 152 13.85 -13.68 -4.23
C ALA A 152 13.23 -13.72 -5.64
N ALA A 153 12.78 -14.91 -6.10
CA ALA A 153 12.14 -15.03 -7.41
C ALA A 153 10.79 -14.29 -7.42
N LYS A 154 9.98 -14.46 -6.36
CA LYS A 154 8.70 -13.74 -6.20
C LYS A 154 8.93 -12.24 -6.04
N LEU A 155 9.94 -11.84 -5.25
CA LEU A 155 10.32 -10.44 -5.07
C LEU A 155 10.63 -9.75 -6.41
N ASN A 156 11.46 -10.38 -7.25
CA ASN A 156 11.83 -9.86 -8.56
C ASN A 156 10.64 -9.74 -9.52
N ILE A 157 9.67 -10.64 -9.44
CA ILE A 157 8.45 -10.57 -10.24
C ILE A 157 7.55 -9.46 -9.72
N ASP A 158 7.29 -9.42 -8.42
CA ASP A 158 6.30 -8.53 -7.83
C ASP A 158 6.74 -7.06 -7.89
N MET A 159 8.03 -6.75 -7.66
CA MET A 159 8.56 -5.39 -7.70
C MET A 159 8.42 -4.68 -9.05
N THR A 160 8.19 -5.44 -10.12
CA THR A 160 8.01 -4.89 -11.48
C THR A 160 6.54 -4.80 -11.91
N LYS A 161 5.60 -5.28 -11.09
CA LYS A 161 4.18 -5.20 -11.40
C LYS A 161 3.69 -3.76 -11.36
N LYS A 162 2.76 -3.41 -12.24
CA LYS A 162 2.12 -2.08 -12.22
C LYS A 162 1.40 -1.79 -10.90
N SER A 163 0.87 -2.80 -10.23
CA SER A 163 0.27 -2.67 -8.90
C SER A 163 1.27 -2.24 -7.82
N VAL A 164 2.55 -2.46 -8.02
CA VAL A 164 3.64 -2.02 -7.14
C VAL A 164 4.21 -0.69 -7.61
N THR A 165 4.61 -0.61 -8.89
CA THR A 165 5.28 0.58 -9.45
C THR A 165 4.39 1.83 -9.51
N ASN A 166 3.07 1.69 -9.45
CA ASN A 166 2.14 2.82 -9.38
C ASN A 166 1.93 3.35 -7.94
N ILE A 167 2.44 2.67 -6.92
CA ILE A 167 2.40 3.13 -5.52
C ILE A 167 3.53 4.13 -5.23
N VAL A 168 4.62 4.01 -6.00
CA VAL A 168 5.89 4.74 -5.82
C VAL A 168 5.98 5.99 -6.70
#